data_3ce9577071f05e36a8506782b655c58d
#
_entry.id   3ce9577071f05e36a8506782b655c58d
#
_cell.length_a   1.000
_cell.length_b   1.000
_cell.length_c   1.000
_cell.angle_alpha   90.00
_cell.angle_beta   90.00
_cell.angle_gamma   90.00
#
_symmetry.space_group_name_H-M   'P 1'
#
loop_
_entity.id
_entity.type
_entity.pdbx_description
1 polymer ?
#
loop_
_entity_poly.entity_id
_entity_poly.type
_entity_poly.pdbx_seq_one_letter_code
_entity_poly.pdbx_strand_id
1 'polypeptide(L)'
;MSRRHRFRLSVIALTAFVGAFAACSSTSAVLPADGLVPLGNWGGDSSAMIVSDTATHLHIACTYGDVSGRIAIDAAGGFDVSGSYMLHAYPITVGPSVPARFVGHLSGSTLTVTAIVNDTTQHTTVTRGPVSVTLGADAKLGPCPICRRPVITKLPAAH
;
A
#
# COMPACT_ATOMS: atom_id res chain seq x y z
N MET A 1 18.01 67.22 61.91
CA MET A 1 18.50 65.85 61.56
C MET A 1 17.48 65.14 60.69
N SER A 2 17.71 65.17 59.39
CA SER A 2 16.76 64.67 58.39
C SER A 2 17.26 63.37 57.78
N ARG A 3 16.58 62.26 58.00
CA ARG A 3 16.85 60.92 57.38
C ARG A 3 16.02 60.80 56.11
N ARG A 4 16.66 60.85 54.95
CA ARG A 4 16.07 60.58 53.65
C ARG A 4 16.00 59.07 53.45
N HIS A 5 14.81 58.49 53.46
CA HIS A 5 14.58 57.13 53.01
C HIS A 5 14.58 57.07 51.46
N ARG A 6 15.51 56.33 50.88
CA ARG A 6 15.53 56.05 49.46
C ARG A 6 14.72 54.80 49.23
N PHE A 7 13.55 54.96 48.65
CA PHE A 7 12.74 53.85 48.12
C PHE A 7 13.41 53.32 46.84
N ARG A 8 13.87 52.06 46.85
CA ARG A 8 14.34 51.37 45.65
C ARG A 8 13.11 50.65 45.06
N LEU A 9 12.62 51.12 43.93
CA LEU A 9 11.66 50.39 43.09
C LEU A 9 12.39 49.23 42.39
N SER A 10 12.10 48.04 42.78
CA SER A 10 12.49 46.83 42.02
C SER A 10 11.44 46.59 40.93
N VAL A 11 11.85 46.84 39.68
CA VAL A 11 11.06 46.50 38.50
C VAL A 11 11.22 44.99 38.26
N ILE A 12 10.17 44.22 38.53
CA ILE A 12 10.11 42.82 38.18
C ILE A 12 9.68 42.74 36.71
N ALA A 13 10.60 42.41 35.84
CA ALA A 13 10.33 42.13 34.44
C ALA A 13 9.68 40.73 34.32
N LEU A 14 8.37 40.70 34.07
CA LEU A 14 7.60 39.48 33.81
C LEU A 14 7.78 39.12 32.33
N THR A 15 8.71 38.18 32.01
CA THR A 15 8.88 37.65 30.66
C THR A 15 7.76 36.63 30.41
N ALA A 16 6.76 37.01 29.60
CA ALA A 16 5.74 36.11 29.08
C ALA A 16 6.36 35.18 28.04
N PHE A 17 6.48 33.90 28.39
CA PHE A 17 6.90 32.82 27.48
C PHE A 17 5.68 32.43 26.63
N VAL A 18 5.56 32.95 25.42
CA VAL A 18 4.56 32.52 24.44
C VAL A 18 5.02 31.19 23.85
N GLY A 19 4.51 30.11 24.43
CA GLY A 19 4.68 28.76 23.88
C GLY A 19 3.88 28.63 22.58
N ALA A 20 4.56 28.61 21.45
CA ALA A 20 3.94 28.26 20.17
C ALA A 20 3.59 26.76 20.17
N PHE A 21 2.32 26.42 20.42
CA PHE A 21 1.79 25.10 20.16
C PHE A 21 1.72 24.91 18.64
N ALA A 22 2.68 24.20 18.06
CA ALA A 22 2.57 23.68 16.72
C ALA A 22 1.44 22.63 16.73
N ALA A 23 0.23 23.04 16.35
CA ALA A 23 -0.86 22.13 16.07
C ALA A 23 -0.46 21.32 14.82
N CYS A 24 -0.01 20.06 15.02
CA CYS A 24 0.06 19.08 13.94
C CYS A 24 -1.37 18.85 13.45
N SER A 25 -1.77 19.56 12.40
CA SER A 25 -2.99 19.25 11.65
C SER A 25 -2.75 17.93 10.95
N SER A 26 -3.13 16.82 11.57
CA SER A 26 -3.27 15.54 10.89
C SER A 26 -4.39 15.72 9.87
N THR A 27 -4.02 15.89 8.61
CA THR A 27 -4.98 15.87 7.50
C THR A 27 -5.53 14.44 7.43
N SER A 28 -6.69 14.21 8.04
CA SER A 28 -7.38 12.93 7.91
C SER A 28 -7.68 12.73 6.42
N ALA A 29 -7.17 11.66 5.83
CA ALA A 29 -7.49 11.30 4.47
C ALA A 29 -9.01 11.08 4.36
N VAL A 30 -9.65 11.78 3.42
CA VAL A 30 -11.09 11.63 3.19
C VAL A 30 -11.32 10.26 2.54
N LEU A 31 -12.01 9.39 3.27
CA LEU A 31 -12.43 8.09 2.75
C LEU A 31 -13.68 8.22 1.87
N PRO A 32 -13.91 7.29 0.92
CA PRO A 32 -15.12 7.25 0.12
C PRO A 32 -16.37 7.15 0.98
N ALA A 33 -17.40 7.96 0.68
CA ALA A 33 -18.62 8.01 1.46
C ALA A 33 -19.45 6.72 1.40
N ASP A 34 -19.25 5.92 0.34
CA ASP A 34 -19.91 4.61 0.16
C ASP A 34 -19.20 3.47 0.93
N GLY A 35 -18.07 3.73 1.59
CA GLY A 35 -17.29 2.74 2.31
C GLY A 35 -16.68 1.66 1.42
N LEU A 36 -16.47 1.94 0.15
CA LEU A 36 -15.93 0.99 -0.83
C LEU A 36 -14.67 1.57 -1.51
N VAL A 37 -13.72 0.71 -1.87
CA VAL A 37 -12.58 1.12 -2.68
C VAL A 37 -13.08 1.70 -4.00
N PRO A 38 -12.64 2.90 -4.42
CA PRO A 38 -13.09 3.57 -5.63
C PRO A 38 -12.88 2.75 -6.90
N LEU A 39 -13.87 2.84 -7.81
CA LEU A 39 -13.78 2.23 -9.15
C LEU A 39 -12.64 2.85 -9.96
N GLY A 40 -12.02 2.06 -10.81
CA GLY A 40 -11.03 2.54 -11.78
C GLY A 40 -9.74 1.74 -11.80
N ASN A 41 -8.76 2.31 -12.49
CA ASN A 41 -7.43 1.75 -12.63
C ASN A 41 -6.51 2.35 -11.56
N TRP A 42 -5.73 1.48 -10.95
CA TRP A 42 -4.77 1.81 -9.91
C TRP A 42 -3.41 1.31 -10.33
N GLY A 43 -2.40 2.16 -10.27
CA GLY A 43 -1.04 1.83 -10.66
C GLY A 43 -0.04 2.01 -9.53
N GLY A 44 1.02 1.20 -9.57
CA GLY A 44 2.13 1.24 -8.62
C GLY A 44 3.37 0.56 -9.17
N ASP A 45 4.44 0.58 -8.39
CA ASP A 45 5.68 -0.11 -8.75
C ASP A 45 5.50 -1.63 -8.59
N SER A 46 5.70 -2.37 -9.69
CA SER A 46 5.49 -3.82 -9.78
C SER A 46 4.07 -4.26 -9.39
N SER A 47 3.10 -3.34 -9.47
CA SER A 47 1.71 -3.61 -9.08
C SER A 47 0.71 -2.83 -9.92
N ALA A 48 -0.45 -3.42 -10.13
CA ALA A 48 -1.59 -2.79 -10.78
C ALA A 48 -2.88 -3.35 -10.20
N MET A 49 -3.94 -2.55 -10.15
CA MET A 49 -5.25 -3.04 -9.73
C MET A 49 -6.34 -2.40 -10.58
N ILE A 50 -7.36 -3.17 -10.89
CA ILE A 50 -8.57 -2.70 -11.55
C ILE A 50 -9.74 -3.00 -10.62
N VAL A 51 -10.51 -1.98 -10.29
CA VAL A 51 -11.72 -2.09 -9.48
C VAL A 51 -12.92 -1.82 -10.36
N SER A 52 -13.80 -2.79 -10.48
CA SER A 52 -15.11 -2.70 -11.14
C SER A 52 -16.23 -3.02 -10.14
N ASP A 53 -17.47 -2.86 -10.54
CA ASP A 53 -18.60 -3.20 -9.67
C ASP A 53 -18.69 -4.72 -9.37
N THR A 54 -18.16 -5.54 -10.27
CA THR A 54 -18.27 -7.01 -10.19
C THR A 54 -17.02 -7.71 -9.69
N ALA A 55 -15.84 -7.06 -9.77
CA ALA A 55 -14.57 -7.66 -9.39
C ALA A 55 -13.52 -6.62 -9.07
N THR A 56 -12.61 -6.99 -8.19
CA THR A 56 -11.31 -6.31 -7.99
C THR A 56 -10.21 -7.28 -8.41
N HIS A 57 -9.42 -6.88 -9.42
CA HIS A 57 -8.32 -7.65 -9.98
C HIS A 57 -6.99 -6.97 -9.64
N LEU A 58 -6.09 -7.67 -8.95
CA LEU A 58 -4.82 -7.14 -8.46
C LEU A 58 -3.65 -7.94 -9.05
N HIS A 59 -2.72 -7.23 -9.68
CA HIS A 59 -1.40 -7.76 -10.04
C HIS A 59 -0.35 -7.39 -8.99
N ILE A 60 0.45 -8.35 -8.58
CA ILE A 60 1.68 -8.15 -7.80
C ILE A 60 2.81 -8.84 -8.56
N ALA A 61 3.70 -8.06 -9.15
CA ALA A 61 4.73 -8.56 -10.06
C ALA A 61 4.11 -9.43 -11.17
N CYS A 62 4.55 -10.67 -11.31
CA CYS A 62 4.09 -11.62 -12.33
C CYS A 62 3.01 -12.59 -11.83
N THR A 63 2.31 -12.22 -10.78
CA THR A 63 1.21 -13.00 -10.18
C THR A 63 -0.02 -12.12 -10.05
N TYR A 64 -1.20 -12.70 -9.89
CA TYR A 64 -2.41 -11.90 -9.71
C TYR A 64 -3.41 -12.57 -8.78
N GLY A 65 -4.32 -11.76 -8.28
CA GLY A 65 -5.43 -12.22 -7.46
C GLY A 65 -6.72 -11.48 -7.73
N ASP A 66 -7.83 -12.12 -7.38
CA ASP A 66 -9.17 -11.65 -7.64
C ASP A 66 -10.02 -11.68 -6.38
N VAL A 67 -10.79 -10.60 -6.18
CA VAL A 67 -11.83 -10.49 -5.17
C VAL A 67 -13.16 -10.24 -5.89
N SER A 68 -14.22 -10.92 -5.49
CA SER A 68 -15.56 -10.69 -6.04
C SER A 68 -16.11 -9.34 -5.59
N GLY A 69 -16.46 -8.50 -6.54
CA GLY A 69 -16.98 -7.15 -6.30
C GLY A 69 -15.92 -6.15 -5.86
N ARG A 70 -16.42 -5.02 -5.35
CA ARG A 70 -15.61 -3.96 -4.77
C ARG A 70 -15.22 -4.31 -3.34
N ILE A 71 -14.03 -3.91 -2.92
CA ILE A 71 -13.55 -4.13 -1.55
C ILE A 71 -14.23 -3.13 -0.62
N ALA A 72 -14.89 -3.63 0.42
CA ALA A 72 -15.43 -2.81 1.51
C ALA A 72 -14.30 -2.42 2.48
N ILE A 73 -14.32 -1.16 2.94
CA ILE A 73 -13.37 -0.61 3.90
C ILE A 73 -14.08 -0.22 5.18
N ASP A 74 -13.39 -0.33 6.30
CA ASP A 74 -13.87 0.16 7.60
C ASP A 74 -13.72 1.68 7.74
N ALA A 75 -14.18 2.24 8.86
CA ALA A 75 -14.11 3.67 9.16
C ALA A 75 -12.66 4.22 9.26
N ALA A 76 -11.67 3.37 9.41
CA ALA A 76 -10.26 3.74 9.39
C ALA A 76 -9.62 3.57 8.01
N GLY A 77 -10.34 3.01 7.02
CA GLY A 77 -9.84 2.69 5.68
C GLY A 77 -9.24 1.29 5.57
N GLY A 78 -9.30 0.50 6.63
CA GLY A 78 -8.82 -0.88 6.65
C GLY A 78 -9.73 -1.83 5.89
N PHE A 79 -9.18 -2.91 5.38
CA PHE A 79 -9.95 -4.00 4.79
C PHE A 79 -9.27 -5.36 5.01
N ASP A 80 -10.11 -6.39 4.95
CA ASP A 80 -9.73 -7.78 5.12
C ASP A 80 -10.76 -8.65 4.41
N VAL A 81 -10.42 -9.08 3.20
CA VAL A 81 -11.36 -9.77 2.32
C VAL A 81 -10.76 -11.05 1.76
N SER A 82 -11.63 -12.03 1.51
CA SER A 82 -11.26 -13.29 0.87
C SER A 82 -11.37 -13.18 -0.65
N GLY A 83 -10.54 -13.96 -1.33
CA GLY A 83 -10.56 -14.07 -2.78
C GLY A 83 -9.73 -15.27 -3.25
N SER A 84 -9.23 -15.18 -4.46
CA SER A 84 -8.37 -16.20 -5.05
C SER A 84 -7.06 -15.59 -5.58
N TYR A 85 -6.04 -16.41 -5.73
CA TYR A 85 -4.73 -15.96 -6.18
C TYR A 85 -4.06 -16.99 -7.11
N MET A 86 -3.43 -16.46 -8.17
CA MET A 86 -2.66 -17.24 -9.13
C MET A 86 -1.16 -17.00 -8.88
N LEU A 87 -0.51 -17.98 -8.26
CA LEU A 87 0.91 -17.92 -7.92
C LEU A 87 1.83 -18.12 -9.14
N HIS A 88 1.35 -18.83 -10.15
CA HIS A 88 2.10 -19.18 -11.36
C HIS A 88 1.36 -18.70 -12.60
N ALA A 89 1.33 -17.37 -12.80
CA ALA A 89 0.57 -16.76 -13.88
C ALA A 89 1.35 -16.65 -15.20
N TYR A 90 2.68 -16.66 -15.15
CA TYR A 90 3.55 -16.43 -16.32
C TYR A 90 4.73 -17.41 -16.36
N PRO A 91 5.24 -17.79 -17.55
CA PRO A 91 4.81 -17.45 -18.92
C PRO A 91 3.51 -18.11 -19.36
N ILE A 92 3.12 -19.16 -18.70
CA ILE A 92 1.88 -19.89 -18.90
C ILE A 92 1.25 -20.08 -17.52
N THR A 93 -0.05 -19.85 -17.39
CA THR A 93 -0.78 -20.16 -16.17
C THR A 93 -0.62 -21.64 -15.84
N VAL A 94 0.02 -21.95 -14.73
CA VAL A 94 0.27 -23.32 -14.29
C VAL A 94 -0.38 -23.52 -12.92
N GLY A 95 -1.23 -24.53 -12.84
CA GLY A 95 -1.94 -24.87 -11.62
C GLY A 95 -3.25 -24.11 -11.42
N PRO A 96 -3.96 -24.41 -10.35
CA PRO A 96 -5.21 -23.76 -10.01
C PRO A 96 -4.98 -22.39 -9.40
N SER A 97 -6.00 -21.52 -9.49
CA SER A 97 -6.14 -20.41 -8.57
C SER A 97 -6.43 -20.94 -7.17
N VAL A 98 -5.72 -20.47 -6.17
CA VAL A 98 -5.80 -20.95 -4.79
C VAL A 98 -6.45 -19.90 -3.88
N PRO A 99 -7.03 -20.30 -2.73
CA PRO A 99 -7.63 -19.34 -1.80
C PRO A 99 -6.63 -18.33 -1.29
N ALA A 100 -7.05 -17.08 -1.21
CA ALA A 100 -6.25 -16.00 -0.65
C ALA A 100 -7.10 -15.06 0.21
N ARG A 101 -6.40 -14.33 1.06
CA ARG A 101 -6.93 -13.25 1.89
C ARG A 101 -6.16 -11.99 1.56
N PHE A 102 -6.87 -10.91 1.29
CA PHE A 102 -6.30 -9.61 0.98
C PHE A 102 -6.53 -8.68 2.14
N VAL A 103 -5.44 -8.18 2.71
CA VAL A 103 -5.47 -7.25 3.85
C VAL A 103 -4.77 -5.96 3.45
N GLY A 104 -5.28 -4.83 3.90
CA GLY A 104 -4.65 -3.56 3.57
C GLY A 104 -5.40 -2.35 4.09
N HIS A 105 -5.04 -1.20 3.55
CA HIS A 105 -5.54 0.07 4.02
C HIS A 105 -5.59 1.09 2.87
N LEU A 106 -6.71 1.82 2.77
CA LEU A 106 -6.90 2.94 1.88
C LEU A 106 -6.61 4.25 2.62
N SER A 107 -5.74 5.08 2.07
CA SER A 107 -5.44 6.42 2.57
C SER A 107 -5.49 7.41 1.41
N GLY A 108 -6.52 8.24 1.37
CA GLY A 108 -6.78 9.13 0.24
C GLY A 108 -6.93 8.36 -1.07
N SER A 109 -6.05 8.59 -2.04
CA SER A 109 -6.03 7.89 -3.33
C SER A 109 -5.05 6.72 -3.38
N THR A 110 -4.40 6.35 -2.28
CA THR A 110 -3.41 5.27 -2.24
C THR A 110 -3.91 4.09 -1.41
N LEU A 111 -3.88 2.90 -2.00
CA LEU A 111 -4.20 1.63 -1.36
C LEU A 111 -2.92 0.84 -1.15
N THR A 112 -2.67 0.43 0.09
CA THR A 112 -1.62 -0.56 0.41
C THR A 112 -2.28 -1.91 0.61
N VAL A 113 -1.76 -2.96 -0.03
CA VAL A 113 -2.36 -4.29 0.00
C VAL A 113 -1.31 -5.39 0.13
N THR A 114 -1.66 -6.40 0.91
CA THR A 114 -0.89 -7.65 1.07
C THR A 114 -1.83 -8.81 0.77
N ALA A 115 -1.40 -9.75 -0.07
CA ALA A 115 -2.10 -10.99 -0.31
C ALA A 115 -1.44 -12.13 0.50
N ILE A 116 -2.24 -12.79 1.32
CA ILE A 116 -1.87 -13.98 2.10
C ILE A 116 -2.51 -15.17 1.40
N VAL A 117 -1.70 -15.96 0.71
CA VAL A 117 -2.13 -17.02 -0.21
C VAL A 117 -1.98 -18.37 0.45
N ASN A 118 -3.04 -19.15 0.51
CA ASN A 118 -3.00 -20.54 0.94
C ASN A 118 -2.71 -21.44 -0.28
N ASP A 119 -1.45 -21.73 -0.52
CA ASP A 119 -1.05 -22.65 -1.60
C ASP A 119 -1.43 -24.08 -1.22
N THR A 120 -2.61 -24.49 -1.67
CA THR A 120 -3.14 -25.83 -1.43
C THR A 120 -2.37 -26.91 -2.18
N THR A 121 -1.57 -26.55 -3.19
CA THR A 121 -0.75 -27.48 -3.97
C THR A 121 0.52 -27.86 -3.23
N GLN A 122 1.17 -26.88 -2.60
CA GLN A 122 2.39 -27.06 -1.83
C GLN A 122 2.15 -27.19 -0.32
N HIS A 123 0.90 -27.04 0.13
CA HIS A 123 0.50 -27.02 1.56
C HIS A 123 1.28 -25.96 2.37
N THR A 124 1.47 -24.79 1.77
CA THR A 124 2.21 -23.68 2.39
C THR A 124 1.41 -22.39 2.33
N THR A 125 1.77 -21.42 3.17
CA THR A 125 1.26 -20.06 3.09
C THR A 125 2.30 -19.17 2.44
N VAL A 126 1.91 -18.46 1.39
CA VAL A 126 2.77 -17.52 0.64
C VAL A 126 2.24 -16.11 0.81
N THR A 127 3.09 -15.18 1.21
CA THR A 127 2.75 -13.75 1.30
C THR A 127 3.27 -13.01 0.08
N ARG A 128 2.43 -12.17 -0.53
CA ARG A 128 2.77 -11.25 -1.63
C ARG A 128 2.48 -9.81 -1.20
N GLY A 129 3.44 -8.93 -1.41
CA GLY A 129 3.38 -7.54 -0.94
C GLY A 129 4.10 -7.34 0.40
N PRO A 130 3.85 -6.23 1.14
CA PRO A 130 2.88 -5.20 0.75
C PRO A 130 3.27 -4.47 -0.53
N VAL A 131 2.27 -4.09 -1.32
CA VAL A 131 2.41 -3.19 -2.46
C VAL A 131 1.49 -1.99 -2.30
N SER A 132 1.88 -0.87 -2.89
CA SER A 132 1.05 0.34 -2.91
C SER A 132 0.62 0.64 -4.33
N VAL A 133 -0.67 0.91 -4.52
CA VAL A 133 -1.25 1.34 -5.79
C VAL A 133 -2.02 2.63 -5.60
N THR A 134 -1.95 3.53 -6.56
CA THR A 134 -2.60 4.85 -6.51
C THR A 134 -3.64 4.95 -7.61
N LEU A 135 -4.82 5.46 -7.29
CA LEU A 135 -5.93 5.64 -8.24
C LEU A 135 -5.51 6.59 -9.37
N GLY A 136 -5.71 6.14 -10.60
CA GLY A 136 -5.39 6.90 -11.81
C GLY A 136 -3.91 6.99 -12.16
N ALA A 137 -3.02 6.38 -11.36
CA ALA A 137 -1.60 6.30 -11.70
C ALA A 137 -1.34 5.19 -12.72
N ASP A 138 -0.26 5.33 -13.48
CA ASP A 138 0.22 4.30 -14.40
C ASP A 138 0.85 3.13 -13.65
N ALA A 139 0.53 1.92 -14.08
CA ALA A 139 1.14 0.71 -13.56
C ALA A 139 2.55 0.53 -14.16
N LYS A 140 3.55 0.33 -13.30
CA LYS A 140 4.93 0.03 -13.71
C LYS A 140 5.22 -1.44 -13.46
N LEU A 141 4.54 -2.31 -14.22
CA LEU A 141 4.79 -3.74 -14.18
C LEU A 141 6.15 -4.01 -14.86
N GLY A 142 7.09 -4.53 -14.09
CA GLY A 142 8.37 -4.98 -14.61
C GLY A 142 8.21 -6.17 -15.56
N PRO A 143 9.25 -6.49 -16.37
CA PRO A 143 9.21 -7.65 -17.23
C PRO A 143 9.07 -8.92 -16.37
N CYS A 144 8.02 -9.67 -16.59
CA CYS A 144 7.92 -11.01 -16.03
C CYS A 144 9.04 -11.90 -16.65
N PRO A 145 9.65 -12.83 -15.89
CA PRO A 145 10.81 -13.61 -16.35
C PRO A 145 10.47 -14.63 -17.46
N ILE A 146 9.57 -14.28 -18.35
CA ILE A 146 9.01 -15.11 -19.40
C ILE A 146 10.04 -15.45 -20.47
N CYS A 147 11.06 -14.64 -20.66
CA CYS A 147 11.96 -14.72 -21.80
C CYS A 147 13.40 -14.36 -21.41
N ARG A 148 13.98 -15.01 -20.43
CA ARG A 148 15.43 -15.17 -20.51
C ARG A 148 15.68 -16.21 -21.61
N ARG A 149 16.03 -15.73 -22.82
CA ARG A 149 16.72 -16.60 -23.76
C ARG A 149 17.82 -17.33 -22.98
N PRO A 150 17.88 -18.69 -23.02
CA PRO A 150 19.01 -19.38 -22.43
C PRO A 150 20.25 -18.74 -23.07
N VAL A 151 21.16 -18.24 -22.26
CA VAL A 151 22.47 -17.82 -22.71
C VAL A 151 23.12 -19.12 -23.19
N ILE A 152 23.11 -19.33 -24.52
CA ILE A 152 23.85 -20.43 -25.13
C ILE A 152 25.32 -20.06 -24.91
N THR A 153 25.89 -20.56 -23.83
CA THR A 153 27.33 -20.51 -23.60
C THR A 153 27.94 -21.30 -24.73
N LYS A 154 28.52 -20.59 -25.72
CA LYS A 154 29.23 -21.20 -26.83
C LYS A 154 30.30 -22.12 -26.24
N LEU A 155 30.14 -23.43 -26.39
CA LEU A 155 31.19 -24.36 -26.00
C LEU A 155 32.51 -23.96 -26.67
N PRO A 156 33.63 -23.96 -25.95
CA PRO A 156 34.93 -23.74 -26.57
C PRO A 156 35.15 -24.80 -27.65
N ALA A 157 35.56 -24.33 -28.84
CA ALA A 157 35.90 -25.23 -29.92
C ALA A 157 37.04 -26.16 -29.46
N ALA A 158 36.81 -27.47 -29.55
CA ALA A 158 37.85 -28.47 -29.35
C ALA A 158 38.92 -28.30 -30.45
N HIS A 159 40.16 -28.08 -30.01
CA HIS A 159 41.37 -28.13 -30.86
C HIS A 159 41.88 -29.56 -30.93
#